data_140880e06086c08e625f80a1f314a422
#
_entry.id   140880e06086c08e625f80a1f314a422
#
_cell.length_a   1.000
_cell.length_b   1.000
_cell.length_c   1.000
_cell.angle_alpha   90.00
_cell.angle_beta   90.00
_cell.angle_gamma   90.00
#
_symmetry.space_group_name_H-M   'P 1'
#
loop_
_entity.id
_entity.type
_entity.pdbx_description
1 polymer ?
#
loop_
_entity_poly.entity_id
_entity_poly.type
_entity_poly.pdbx_seq_one_letter_code
_entity_poly.pdbx_strand_id
1 'polypeptide(L)'
;MIYLSDEDIKSLLYCKWHKVIEAIEEAFLDPTADMVPKVYLKGKGGDFRAMPAALKQYAALKWIGVFPKNWQVDDPRNFDGPPLPPPLGPLIISDRHTGYPLMAMDCTTLTAYRTAATSAIAAKYCAPEAREFAFIGCGLQAQYHIEAYETIYSHMNMSIDLYDKDKAAMKRLHNWIGKENIAQSHGWNKSIQQTVKWADVITTLTPSTTPYLDIHDIKSNCHINAVGADAIGKRELMTNVIDGAADVICDDSEQASHSGELQYNVWPHLDVHDILYLIKNNKTMQLDKGVSVFDSTGVAIEDIAIAVLIYRLYGGLDKILEKS
;
A
#
# COMPACT_ATOMS: atom_id res chain seq x y z
N MET A 1 -17.62 -14.74 18.12
CA MET A 1 -16.78 -14.05 17.12
C MET A 1 -15.30 -14.34 17.43
N ILE A 2 -14.54 -14.78 16.44
CA ILE A 2 -13.10 -15.06 16.56
C ILE A 2 -12.33 -13.75 16.33
N TYR A 3 -11.22 -13.57 17.08
CA TYR A 3 -10.26 -12.50 16.85
C TYR A 3 -8.93 -13.12 16.39
N LEU A 4 -8.39 -12.62 15.28
CA LEU A 4 -7.05 -12.96 14.79
C LEU A 4 -6.07 -11.84 15.15
N SER A 5 -4.98 -12.22 15.78
CA SER A 5 -3.87 -11.32 16.08
C SER A 5 -3.06 -10.99 14.82
N ASP A 6 -2.19 -9.98 14.91
CA ASP A 6 -1.24 -9.63 13.84
C ASP A 6 -0.32 -10.82 13.48
N GLU A 7 0.08 -11.63 14.46
CA GLU A 7 0.90 -12.84 14.25
C GLU A 7 0.13 -13.93 13.51
N ASP A 8 -1.16 -14.14 13.83
CA ASP A 8 -2.01 -15.09 13.11
C ASP A 8 -2.12 -14.69 11.63
N ILE A 9 -2.31 -13.39 11.35
CA ILE A 9 -2.41 -12.87 9.99
C ILE A 9 -1.11 -13.06 9.22
N LYS A 10 0.04 -12.74 9.83
CA LYS A 10 1.37 -12.99 9.25
C LYS A 10 1.53 -14.47 8.88
N SER A 11 1.17 -15.37 9.78
CA SER A 11 1.25 -16.81 9.55
C SER A 11 0.35 -17.27 8.41
N LEU A 12 -0.90 -16.77 8.36
CA LEU A 12 -1.86 -17.13 7.30
C LEU A 12 -1.45 -16.61 5.92
N LEU A 13 -0.82 -15.44 5.83
CA LEU A 13 -0.41 -14.82 4.58
C LEU A 13 1.03 -15.15 4.16
N TYR A 14 1.81 -15.77 5.03
CA TYR A 14 3.20 -16.12 4.74
C TYR A 14 3.34 -16.87 3.40
N CYS A 15 4.25 -16.41 2.54
CA CYS A 15 4.50 -16.95 1.20
C CYS A 15 3.26 -17.02 0.27
N LYS A 16 2.25 -16.15 0.48
CA LYS A 16 1.02 -16.16 -0.33
C LYS A 16 0.79 -14.88 -1.13
N TRP A 17 1.84 -14.16 -1.46
CA TRP A 17 1.72 -12.90 -2.20
C TRP A 17 0.91 -13.02 -3.50
N HIS A 18 1.08 -14.08 -4.27
CA HIS A 18 0.28 -14.31 -5.47
C HIS A 18 -1.24 -14.33 -5.17
N LYS A 19 -1.67 -14.95 -4.06
CA LYS A 19 -3.09 -14.94 -3.64
C LYS A 19 -3.55 -13.57 -3.15
N VAL A 20 -2.66 -12.83 -2.52
CA VAL A 20 -2.93 -11.47 -2.04
C VAL A 20 -3.16 -10.55 -3.24
N ILE A 21 -2.28 -10.58 -4.23
CA ILE A 21 -2.37 -9.78 -5.46
C ILE A 21 -3.63 -10.15 -6.24
N GLU A 22 -3.88 -11.45 -6.45
CA GLU A 22 -5.09 -11.96 -7.11
C GLU A 22 -6.37 -11.50 -6.40
N ALA A 23 -6.43 -11.58 -5.05
CA ALA A 23 -7.59 -11.15 -4.29
C ALA A 23 -7.89 -9.65 -4.45
N ILE A 24 -6.86 -8.80 -4.55
CA ILE A 24 -7.02 -7.36 -4.80
C ILE A 24 -7.53 -7.13 -6.24
N GLU A 25 -6.91 -7.75 -7.26
CA GLU A 25 -7.36 -7.61 -8.66
C GLU A 25 -8.81 -8.09 -8.82
N GLU A 26 -9.18 -9.25 -8.24
CA GLU A 26 -10.56 -9.75 -8.26
C GLU A 26 -11.54 -8.79 -7.58
N ALA A 27 -11.15 -8.18 -6.45
CA ALA A 27 -12.04 -7.28 -5.73
C ALA A 27 -12.33 -5.99 -6.52
N PHE A 28 -11.34 -5.43 -7.19
CA PHE A 28 -11.57 -4.28 -8.09
C PHE A 28 -12.46 -4.63 -9.29
N LEU A 29 -12.40 -5.87 -9.79
CA LEU A 29 -13.22 -6.32 -10.92
C LEU A 29 -14.63 -6.76 -10.51
N ASP A 30 -14.89 -6.99 -9.24
CA ASP A 30 -16.15 -7.56 -8.77
C ASP A 30 -17.29 -6.52 -8.82
N PRO A 31 -18.39 -6.76 -9.56
CA PRO A 31 -19.48 -5.82 -9.69
C PRO A 31 -20.29 -5.64 -8.40
N THR A 32 -20.07 -6.47 -7.38
CA THR A 32 -20.72 -6.34 -6.06
C THR A 32 -19.90 -5.54 -5.08
N ALA A 33 -18.67 -5.16 -5.48
CA ALA A 33 -17.80 -4.31 -4.70
C ALA A 33 -18.43 -2.93 -4.49
N ASP A 34 -18.45 -2.49 -3.25
CA ASP A 34 -19.06 -1.23 -2.84
C ASP A 34 -18.29 -0.69 -1.65
N MET A 35 -18.05 0.62 -1.63
CA MET A 35 -17.36 1.28 -0.52
C MET A 35 -17.87 2.71 -0.38
N VAL A 36 -17.69 3.28 0.79
CA VAL A 36 -17.90 4.70 1.01
C VAL A 36 -16.57 5.38 1.31
N PRO A 37 -16.44 6.71 1.05
CA PRO A 37 -15.23 7.46 1.37
C PRO A 37 -14.82 7.30 2.83
N LYS A 38 -13.52 7.38 3.10
CA LYS A 38 -12.99 7.35 4.47
C LYS A 38 -13.63 8.41 5.34
N VAL A 39 -14.09 8.01 6.53
CA VAL A 39 -14.55 8.93 7.55
C VAL A 39 -13.44 9.15 8.57
N TYR A 40 -13.07 10.41 8.77
CA TYR A 40 -12.00 10.81 9.68
C TYR A 40 -12.55 11.34 10.98
N LEU A 41 -12.01 10.85 12.11
CA LEU A 41 -12.23 11.40 13.45
C LEU A 41 -10.90 11.88 14.01
N LYS A 42 -10.76 13.18 14.27
CA LYS A 42 -9.54 13.77 14.80
C LYS A 42 -9.24 13.25 16.20
N GLY A 43 -7.99 12.82 16.43
CA GLY A 43 -7.42 12.49 17.72
C GLY A 43 -6.36 13.52 18.15
N LYS A 44 -5.88 13.43 19.39
CA LYS A 44 -4.78 14.26 19.86
C LYS A 44 -3.45 13.72 19.34
N GLY A 45 -2.94 14.31 18.25
CA GLY A 45 -1.66 13.92 17.63
C GLY A 45 -1.76 12.86 16.54
N GLY A 46 -2.98 12.57 16.07
CA GLY A 46 -3.27 11.64 14.99
C GLY A 46 -4.74 11.69 14.62
N ASP A 47 -5.19 10.68 13.89
CA ASP A 47 -6.59 10.52 13.51
C ASP A 47 -7.03 9.05 13.59
N PHE A 48 -8.35 8.86 13.65
CA PHE A 48 -9.00 7.57 13.44
C PHE A 48 -9.70 7.59 12.09
N ARG A 49 -9.70 6.45 11.41
CA ARG A 49 -10.33 6.29 10.09
C ARG A 49 -11.29 5.11 10.11
N ALA A 50 -12.54 5.35 9.75
CA ALA A 50 -13.51 4.32 9.47
C ALA A 50 -13.54 4.08 7.96
N MET A 51 -13.36 2.84 7.55
CA MET A 51 -13.25 2.45 6.15
C MET A 51 -14.18 1.24 5.89
N PRO A 52 -15.50 1.49 5.69
CA PRO A 52 -16.44 0.43 5.40
C PRO A 52 -16.42 0.04 3.92
N ALA A 53 -16.57 -1.26 3.65
CA ALA A 53 -16.73 -1.81 2.30
C ALA A 53 -17.61 -3.04 2.29
N ALA A 54 -18.11 -3.40 1.12
CA ALA A 54 -18.80 -4.64 0.86
C ALA A 54 -18.22 -5.34 -0.38
N LEU A 55 -18.13 -6.66 -0.35
CA LEU A 55 -17.64 -7.50 -1.44
C LEU A 55 -18.34 -8.86 -1.40
N LYS A 56 -19.06 -9.22 -2.46
CA LYS A 56 -19.86 -10.46 -2.51
C LYS A 56 -20.85 -10.52 -1.33
N GLN A 57 -20.84 -11.60 -0.58
CA GLN A 57 -21.67 -11.79 0.61
C GLN A 57 -21.08 -11.20 1.90
N TYR A 58 -20.00 -10.44 1.83
CA TYR A 58 -19.33 -9.89 3.01
C TYR A 58 -19.47 -8.38 3.08
N ALA A 59 -19.53 -7.87 4.30
CA ALA A 59 -19.31 -6.47 4.63
C ALA A 59 -18.19 -6.37 5.65
N ALA A 60 -17.38 -5.34 5.57
CA ALA A 60 -16.28 -5.11 6.51
C ALA A 60 -16.20 -3.65 6.94
N LEU A 61 -15.68 -3.45 8.13
CA LEU A 61 -15.30 -2.14 8.65
C LEU A 61 -13.88 -2.23 9.22
N LYS A 62 -12.95 -1.51 8.62
CA LYS A 62 -11.68 -1.23 9.25
C LYS A 62 -11.80 0.05 10.08
N TRP A 63 -11.49 -0.05 11.37
CA TRP A 63 -11.34 1.08 12.27
C TRP A 63 -9.89 1.20 12.69
N ILE A 64 -9.17 2.14 12.11
CA ILE A 64 -7.72 2.26 12.29
C ILE A 64 -7.35 3.62 12.87
N GLY A 65 -6.51 3.63 13.91
CA GLY A 65 -5.87 4.82 14.44
C GLY A 65 -4.49 5.02 13.79
N VAL A 66 -4.27 6.21 13.23
CA VAL A 66 -2.98 6.61 12.64
C VAL A 66 -2.37 7.69 13.50
N PHE A 67 -1.42 7.29 14.34
CA PHE A 67 -0.73 8.17 15.28
C PHE A 67 0.78 8.10 15.02
N PRO A 68 1.35 9.03 14.24
CA PRO A 68 2.74 8.97 13.79
C PRO A 68 3.80 8.90 14.90
N LYS A 69 3.44 9.29 16.13
CA LYS A 69 4.35 9.26 17.29
C LYS A 69 4.16 8.02 18.19
N ASN A 70 3.35 7.06 17.81
CA ASN A 70 3.11 5.85 18.61
C ASN A 70 4.40 5.09 18.94
N TRP A 71 5.41 5.12 18.05
CA TRP A 71 6.71 4.51 18.32
C TRP A 71 7.47 5.11 19.53
N GLN A 72 7.00 6.26 20.07
CA GLN A 72 7.51 6.90 21.28
C GLN A 72 6.67 6.56 22.52
N VAL A 73 5.62 5.75 22.36
CA VAL A 73 4.69 5.41 23.42
C VAL A 73 4.81 3.92 23.72
N ASP A 74 5.09 3.60 24.96
CA ASP A 74 5.10 2.21 25.41
C ASP A 74 3.69 1.61 25.31
N ASP A 75 3.61 0.33 24.96
CA ASP A 75 2.33 -0.36 24.92
C ASP A 75 1.75 -0.41 26.35
N PRO A 76 0.59 0.23 26.61
CA PRO A 76 0.00 0.25 27.95
C PRO A 76 -0.40 -1.14 28.47
N ARG A 77 -0.41 -2.17 27.59
CA ARG A 77 -0.72 -3.56 27.92
C ARG A 77 0.56 -4.36 28.31
N ASN A 78 1.72 -3.86 27.88
CA ASN A 78 3.00 -4.52 28.14
C ASN A 78 4.12 -3.48 28.18
N PHE A 79 4.50 -3.02 29.37
CA PHE A 79 5.51 -1.98 29.57
C PHE A 79 6.92 -2.38 29.10
N ASP A 80 7.19 -3.68 28.96
CA ASP A 80 8.46 -4.22 28.47
C ASP A 80 8.40 -4.61 26.98
N GLY A 81 7.26 -4.37 26.33
CA GLY A 81 7.04 -4.69 24.92
C GLY A 81 7.58 -3.65 23.94
N PRO A 82 7.57 -3.94 22.63
CA PRO A 82 7.93 -2.98 21.61
C PRO A 82 6.95 -1.80 21.61
N PRO A 83 7.39 -0.61 21.16
CA PRO A 83 6.51 0.54 20.99
C PRO A 83 5.29 0.20 20.11
N LEU A 84 4.18 0.93 20.35
CA LEU A 84 2.98 0.78 19.53
C LEU A 84 3.27 1.10 18.06
N PRO A 85 2.78 0.31 17.10
CA PRO A 85 2.89 0.65 15.68
C PRO A 85 2.10 1.92 15.37
N PRO A 86 2.55 2.77 14.42
CA PRO A 86 1.83 4.00 14.04
C PRO A 86 0.40 3.76 13.54
N PRO A 87 0.12 2.81 12.62
CA PRO A 87 -1.25 2.39 12.32
C PRO A 87 -1.60 1.16 13.15
N LEU A 88 -2.68 1.23 13.91
CA LEU A 88 -3.21 0.07 14.63
C LEU A 88 -4.73 0.14 14.78
N GLY A 89 -5.37 -1.02 14.82
CA GLY A 89 -6.80 -1.12 15.01
C GLY A 89 -7.38 -2.43 14.50
N PRO A 90 -8.66 -2.70 14.73
CA PRO A 90 -9.35 -3.87 14.23
C PRO A 90 -9.97 -3.65 12.84
N LEU A 91 -10.12 -4.77 12.12
CA LEU A 91 -11.08 -4.93 11.05
C LEU A 91 -12.10 -5.98 11.45
N ILE A 92 -13.38 -5.69 11.23
CA ILE A 92 -14.48 -6.64 11.46
C ILE A 92 -15.06 -7.02 10.10
N ILE A 93 -15.23 -8.31 9.85
CA ILE A 93 -15.96 -8.85 8.70
C ILE A 93 -17.27 -9.45 9.18
N SER A 94 -18.35 -9.19 8.44
CA SER A 94 -19.71 -9.64 8.72
C SER A 94 -20.34 -10.26 7.46
N ASP A 95 -21.34 -11.10 7.67
CA ASP A 95 -22.24 -11.51 6.59
C ASP A 95 -23.11 -10.32 6.16
N ARG A 96 -23.08 -10.00 4.86
CA ARG A 96 -23.75 -8.81 4.30
C ARG A 96 -25.28 -8.90 4.35
N HIS A 97 -25.83 -10.11 4.37
CA HIS A 97 -27.28 -10.31 4.31
C HIS A 97 -27.92 -10.30 5.68
N THR A 98 -27.23 -10.78 6.70
CA THR A 98 -27.76 -10.92 8.06
C THR A 98 -27.17 -9.94 9.05
N GLY A 99 -26.04 -9.31 8.71
CA GLY A 99 -25.25 -8.49 9.62
C GLY A 99 -24.49 -9.30 10.69
N TYR A 100 -24.52 -10.65 10.62
CA TYR A 100 -23.85 -11.50 11.61
C TYR A 100 -22.34 -11.29 11.56
N PRO A 101 -21.67 -10.94 12.71
CA PRO A 101 -20.22 -10.75 12.74
C PRO A 101 -19.50 -12.09 12.66
N LEU A 102 -18.73 -12.28 11.60
CA LEU A 102 -18.00 -13.52 11.32
C LEU A 102 -16.67 -13.57 12.06
N MET A 103 -15.86 -12.52 11.93
CA MET A 103 -14.50 -12.48 12.46
C MET A 103 -14.08 -11.03 12.71
N ALA A 104 -13.25 -10.83 13.71
CA ALA A 104 -12.46 -9.61 13.89
C ALA A 104 -10.97 -9.95 13.75
N MET A 105 -10.16 -9.01 13.28
CA MET A 105 -8.73 -9.21 13.06
C MET A 105 -7.95 -7.93 13.26
N ASP A 106 -6.69 -8.03 13.63
CA ASP A 106 -5.76 -6.89 13.61
C ASP A 106 -5.57 -6.41 12.17
N CYS A 107 -5.49 -5.10 11.97
CA CYS A 107 -5.35 -4.57 10.62
C CYS A 107 -3.95 -4.03 10.29
N THR A 108 -2.97 -4.15 11.16
CA THR A 108 -1.60 -3.63 10.95
C THR A 108 -0.93 -4.33 9.77
N THR A 109 -0.73 -5.64 9.87
CA THR A 109 -0.15 -6.46 8.78
C THR A 109 -1.06 -6.51 7.56
N LEU A 110 -2.38 -6.63 7.75
CA LEU A 110 -3.34 -6.59 6.64
C LEU A 110 -3.17 -5.32 5.80
N THR A 111 -3.06 -4.15 6.46
CA THR A 111 -2.84 -2.87 5.77
C THR A 111 -1.51 -2.86 5.01
N ALA A 112 -0.44 -3.47 5.54
CA ALA A 112 0.83 -3.54 4.84
C ALA A 112 0.73 -4.39 3.56
N TYR A 113 0.10 -5.56 3.65
CA TYR A 113 -0.11 -6.45 2.48
C TYR A 113 -0.95 -5.80 1.39
N ARG A 114 -2.12 -5.19 1.72
CA ARG A 114 -3.01 -4.62 0.70
C ARG A 114 -2.37 -3.43 -0.01
N THR A 115 -1.65 -2.58 0.74
CA THR A 115 -0.98 -1.40 0.16
C THR A 115 0.13 -1.81 -0.81
N ALA A 116 0.97 -2.76 -0.41
CA ALA A 116 2.04 -3.28 -1.25
C ALA A 116 1.51 -4.01 -2.49
N ALA A 117 0.43 -4.80 -2.33
CA ALA A 117 -0.19 -5.51 -3.44
C ALA A 117 -0.75 -4.56 -4.49
N THR A 118 -1.47 -3.51 -4.08
CA THR A 118 -2.03 -2.52 -5.01
C THR A 118 -0.94 -1.76 -5.75
N SER A 119 0.14 -1.36 -5.07
CA SER A 119 1.32 -0.75 -5.70
C SER A 119 2.00 -1.71 -6.69
N ALA A 120 2.07 -3.00 -6.35
CA ALA A 120 2.66 -4.01 -7.22
C ALA A 120 1.79 -4.25 -8.47
N ILE A 121 0.46 -4.20 -8.34
CA ILE A 121 -0.48 -4.26 -9.47
C ILE A 121 -0.28 -3.03 -10.39
N ALA A 122 -0.20 -1.83 -9.83
CA ALA A 122 0.05 -0.63 -10.63
C ALA A 122 1.38 -0.73 -11.40
N ALA A 123 2.47 -1.13 -10.70
CA ALA A 123 3.78 -1.34 -11.32
C ALA A 123 3.75 -2.42 -12.41
N LYS A 124 3.05 -3.54 -12.21
CA LYS A 124 2.86 -4.61 -13.20
C LYS A 124 2.29 -4.10 -14.52
N TYR A 125 1.33 -3.19 -14.45
CA TYR A 125 0.69 -2.63 -15.65
C TYR A 125 1.46 -1.44 -16.24
N CYS A 126 2.12 -0.64 -15.40
CA CYS A 126 2.81 0.57 -15.87
C CYS A 126 4.27 0.34 -16.24
N ALA A 127 4.93 -0.65 -15.63
CA ALA A 127 6.34 -0.95 -15.84
C ALA A 127 6.62 -2.46 -15.87
N PRO A 128 6.00 -3.23 -16.79
CA PRO A 128 6.07 -4.71 -16.78
C PRO A 128 7.50 -5.28 -16.92
N GLU A 129 8.42 -4.55 -17.52
CA GLU A 129 9.81 -4.96 -17.76
C GLU A 129 10.79 -4.31 -16.76
N ALA A 130 10.30 -3.76 -15.65
CA ALA A 130 11.11 -3.06 -14.66
C ALA A 130 12.18 -3.98 -14.05
N ARG A 131 13.37 -3.42 -13.83
CA ARG A 131 14.51 -4.08 -13.18
C ARG A 131 15.14 -3.24 -12.08
N GLU A 132 15.09 -1.91 -12.23
CA GLU A 132 15.70 -0.96 -11.31
C GLU A 132 14.63 -0.34 -10.42
N PHE A 133 14.65 -0.63 -9.14
CA PHE A 133 13.65 -0.20 -8.17
C PHE A 133 14.26 0.74 -7.15
N ALA A 134 13.61 1.89 -6.92
CA ALA A 134 14.02 2.85 -5.90
C ALA A 134 12.96 2.97 -4.80
N PHE A 135 13.39 2.98 -3.55
CA PHE A 135 12.52 3.17 -2.39
C PHE A 135 12.95 4.40 -1.60
N ILE A 136 12.02 5.34 -1.42
CA ILE A 136 12.17 6.52 -0.56
C ILE A 136 11.31 6.31 0.69
N GLY A 137 11.96 6.06 1.82
CA GLY A 137 11.35 5.56 3.05
C GLY A 137 11.61 4.07 3.24
N CYS A 138 12.35 3.71 4.29
CA CYS A 138 12.82 2.35 4.58
C CYS A 138 12.12 1.76 5.82
N GLY A 139 10.84 2.10 6.02
CA GLY A 139 10.00 1.58 7.08
C GLY A 139 9.38 0.22 6.76
N LEU A 140 8.38 -0.17 7.55
CA LEU A 140 7.66 -1.44 7.40
C LEU A 140 7.08 -1.61 5.99
N GLN A 141 6.49 -0.58 5.41
CA GLN A 141 5.89 -0.65 4.08
C GLN A 141 6.92 -1.02 2.99
N ALA A 142 8.16 -0.52 3.08
CA ALA A 142 9.19 -0.84 2.09
C ALA A 142 9.47 -2.34 2.00
N GLN A 143 9.52 -3.03 3.14
CA GLN A 143 9.70 -4.48 3.16
C GLN A 143 8.58 -5.20 2.41
N TYR A 144 7.32 -4.89 2.71
CA TYR A 144 6.16 -5.53 2.06
C TYR A 144 6.08 -5.21 0.56
N HIS A 145 6.42 -3.98 0.15
CA HIS A 145 6.47 -3.64 -1.27
C HIS A 145 7.55 -4.43 -2.01
N ILE A 146 8.73 -4.60 -1.41
CA ILE A 146 9.82 -5.39 -2.00
C ILE A 146 9.39 -6.85 -2.19
N GLU A 147 8.75 -7.46 -1.19
CA GLU A 147 8.22 -8.84 -1.29
C GLU A 147 7.13 -8.97 -2.38
N ALA A 148 6.22 -7.98 -2.47
CA ALA A 148 5.19 -7.97 -3.49
C ALA A 148 5.79 -7.81 -4.91
N TYR A 149 6.78 -6.93 -5.08
CA TYR A 149 7.48 -6.76 -6.36
C TYR A 149 8.29 -7.99 -6.74
N GLU A 150 8.98 -8.62 -5.78
CA GLU A 150 9.69 -9.88 -6.02
C GLU A 150 8.74 -10.94 -6.59
N THR A 151 7.51 -11.03 -6.08
CA THR A 151 6.51 -11.97 -6.59
C THR A 151 6.14 -11.70 -8.06
N ILE A 152 6.05 -10.44 -8.48
CA ILE A 152 5.71 -10.06 -9.86
C ILE A 152 6.93 -10.16 -10.78
N TYR A 153 8.09 -9.72 -10.30
CA TYR A 153 9.30 -9.56 -11.09
C TYR A 153 10.35 -10.64 -10.83
N SER A 154 9.97 -11.78 -10.20
CA SER A 154 10.90 -12.88 -9.86
C SER A 154 11.67 -13.45 -11.04
N HIS A 155 11.13 -13.31 -12.26
CA HIS A 155 11.78 -13.71 -13.50
C HIS A 155 12.79 -12.65 -14.04
N MET A 156 12.82 -11.47 -13.42
CA MET A 156 13.73 -10.37 -13.72
C MET A 156 14.87 -10.31 -12.70
N ASN A 157 16.02 -9.84 -13.11
CA ASN A 157 17.11 -9.56 -12.19
C ASN A 157 16.87 -8.20 -11.53
N MET A 158 16.19 -8.18 -10.39
CA MET A 158 15.88 -6.94 -9.67
C MET A 158 17.13 -6.31 -9.05
N SER A 159 17.26 -4.99 -9.22
CA SER A 159 18.19 -4.14 -8.48
C SER A 159 17.40 -3.17 -7.60
N ILE A 160 17.84 -2.95 -6.36
CA ILE A 160 17.14 -2.13 -5.40
C ILE A 160 18.04 -1.04 -4.84
N ASP A 161 17.63 0.22 -4.98
CA ASP A 161 18.26 1.38 -4.36
C ASP A 161 17.38 1.97 -3.26
N LEU A 162 17.99 2.30 -2.11
CA LEU A 162 17.30 2.73 -0.90
C LEU A 162 17.72 4.13 -0.49
N TYR A 163 16.76 4.92 0.00
CA TYR A 163 17.02 6.16 0.71
C TYR A 163 16.03 6.37 1.85
N ASP A 164 16.55 6.78 2.99
CA ASP A 164 15.79 7.29 4.14
C ASP A 164 16.62 8.36 4.86
N LYS A 165 15.95 9.28 5.54
CA LYS A 165 16.60 10.22 6.47
C LYS A 165 17.18 9.48 7.69
N ASP A 166 16.53 8.38 8.12
CA ASP A 166 17.03 7.48 9.15
C ASP A 166 17.98 6.41 8.55
N LYS A 167 19.29 6.66 8.73
CA LYS A 167 20.33 5.70 8.29
C LYS A 167 20.21 4.33 8.93
N ALA A 168 19.65 4.24 10.14
CA ALA A 168 19.45 2.96 10.80
C ALA A 168 18.31 2.16 10.13
N ALA A 169 17.25 2.83 9.67
CA ALA A 169 16.20 2.21 8.88
C ALA A 169 16.75 1.67 7.55
N MET A 170 17.52 2.47 6.80
CA MET A 170 18.19 2.00 5.59
C MET A 170 19.05 0.75 5.84
N LYS A 171 19.88 0.78 6.89
CA LYS A 171 20.75 -0.35 7.22
C LYS A 171 19.96 -1.61 7.57
N ARG A 172 18.86 -1.48 8.34
CA ARG A 172 18.00 -2.61 8.68
C ARG A 172 17.40 -3.25 7.43
N LEU A 173 16.82 -2.44 6.55
CA LEU A 173 16.19 -2.91 5.31
C LEU A 173 17.22 -3.53 4.35
N HIS A 174 18.36 -2.87 4.15
CA HIS A 174 19.46 -3.40 3.33
C HIS A 174 19.95 -4.78 3.81
N ASN A 175 20.18 -4.92 5.12
CA ASN A 175 20.61 -6.19 5.68
C ASN A 175 19.55 -7.28 5.53
N TRP A 176 18.27 -6.92 5.64
CA TRP A 176 17.16 -7.84 5.43
C TRP A 176 17.08 -8.31 3.97
N ILE A 177 17.17 -7.42 2.99
CA ILE A 177 17.20 -7.77 1.56
C ILE A 177 18.32 -8.77 1.27
N GLY A 178 19.54 -8.52 1.80
CA GLY A 178 20.70 -9.38 1.60
C GLY A 178 20.53 -10.76 2.27
N LYS A 179 19.90 -10.81 3.44
CA LYS A 179 19.63 -12.07 4.15
C LYS A 179 18.60 -12.93 3.41
N GLU A 180 17.53 -12.33 2.93
CA GLU A 180 16.45 -13.03 2.20
C GLU A 180 16.82 -13.30 0.72
N ASN A 181 17.90 -12.72 0.23
CA ASN A 181 18.41 -12.88 -1.15
C ASN A 181 17.36 -12.52 -2.22
N ILE A 182 16.59 -11.44 -1.99
CA ILE A 182 15.45 -11.05 -2.82
C ILE A 182 15.89 -10.36 -4.12
N ALA A 183 16.98 -9.61 -4.10
CA ALA A 183 17.44 -8.82 -5.24
C ALA A 183 18.84 -9.25 -5.71
N GLN A 184 19.11 -9.16 -7.03
CA GLN A 184 20.41 -9.42 -7.60
C GLN A 184 21.47 -8.44 -7.08
N SER A 185 21.10 -7.16 -6.95
CA SER A 185 21.92 -6.13 -6.34
C SER A 185 21.05 -5.19 -5.48
N HIS A 186 21.63 -4.69 -4.42
CA HIS A 186 20.96 -3.72 -3.56
C HIS A 186 21.95 -2.81 -2.88
N GLY A 187 21.53 -1.55 -2.67
CA GLY A 187 22.38 -0.53 -2.09
C GLY A 187 21.58 0.56 -1.40
N TRP A 188 22.27 1.51 -0.81
CA TRP A 188 21.69 2.76 -0.36
C TRP A 188 22.52 3.95 -0.85
N ASN A 189 21.83 5.05 -1.06
CA ASN A 189 22.44 6.28 -1.58
C ASN A 189 22.44 7.40 -0.54
N LYS A 190 23.24 8.45 -0.82
CA LYS A 190 23.39 9.60 0.07
C LYS A 190 22.32 10.66 -0.15
N SER A 191 21.58 10.59 -1.26
CA SER A 191 20.51 11.52 -1.59
C SER A 191 19.40 10.84 -2.39
N ILE A 192 18.21 11.46 -2.38
CA ILE A 192 17.06 11.05 -3.17
C ILE A 192 17.44 11.01 -4.66
N GLN A 193 18.09 12.06 -5.17
CA GLN A 193 18.50 12.19 -6.57
C GLN A 193 19.35 11.02 -7.04
N GLN A 194 20.30 10.58 -6.22
CA GLN A 194 21.13 9.41 -6.55
C GLN A 194 20.32 8.12 -6.60
N THR A 195 19.34 8.00 -5.69
CA THR A 195 18.51 6.79 -5.55
C THR A 195 17.54 6.63 -6.73
N VAL A 196 16.92 7.72 -7.19
CA VAL A 196 15.85 7.65 -8.22
C VAL A 196 16.34 7.76 -9.65
N LYS A 197 17.59 8.20 -9.85
CA LYS A 197 18.12 8.58 -11.17
C LYS A 197 17.96 7.53 -12.27
N TRP A 198 18.09 6.26 -11.92
CA TRP A 198 18.08 5.16 -12.88
C TRP A 198 16.89 4.20 -12.68
N ALA A 199 16.01 4.50 -11.74
CA ALA A 199 14.91 3.63 -11.39
C ALA A 199 13.86 3.52 -12.52
N ASP A 200 13.40 2.30 -12.77
CA ASP A 200 12.23 2.01 -13.61
C ASP A 200 10.95 2.20 -12.79
N VAL A 201 11.01 1.83 -11.50
CA VAL A 201 9.93 2.02 -10.53
C VAL A 201 10.46 2.74 -9.31
N ILE A 202 9.82 3.84 -8.94
CA ILE A 202 10.10 4.60 -7.73
C ILE A 202 8.91 4.43 -6.79
N THR A 203 9.16 4.04 -5.54
CA THR A 203 8.12 3.93 -4.52
C THR A 203 8.41 4.90 -3.37
N THR A 204 7.50 5.84 -3.13
CA THR A 204 7.61 6.82 -2.04
C THR A 204 6.73 6.40 -0.88
N LEU A 205 7.32 6.28 0.32
CA LEU A 205 6.71 5.67 1.51
C LEU A 205 6.93 6.52 2.76
N THR A 206 6.97 7.86 2.60
CA THR A 206 7.30 8.77 3.70
C THR A 206 6.06 9.48 4.26
N PRO A 207 6.06 9.88 5.52
CA PRO A 207 5.01 10.72 6.08
C PRO A 207 5.22 12.22 5.77
N SER A 208 5.93 12.55 4.69
CA SER A 208 6.29 13.92 4.37
C SER A 208 5.07 14.80 4.12
N THR A 209 5.15 16.05 4.58
CA THR A 209 4.22 17.14 4.25
C THR A 209 4.84 18.18 3.32
N THR A 210 6.11 17.96 2.94
CA THR A 210 6.87 18.81 2.03
C THR A 210 7.34 17.97 0.86
N PRO A 211 6.99 18.34 -0.38
CA PRO A 211 7.38 17.59 -1.56
C PRO A 211 8.89 17.60 -1.75
N TYR A 212 9.43 16.50 -2.24
CA TYR A 212 10.87 16.32 -2.40
C TYR A 212 11.29 15.63 -3.70
N LEU A 213 10.38 14.93 -4.39
CA LEU A 213 10.67 14.26 -5.66
C LEU A 213 10.39 15.21 -6.82
N ASP A 214 11.41 15.53 -7.59
CA ASP A 214 11.36 16.44 -8.75
C ASP A 214 11.44 15.63 -10.04
N ILE A 215 10.69 16.04 -11.09
CA ILE A 215 10.71 15.37 -12.40
C ILE A 215 12.10 15.41 -13.05
N HIS A 216 12.92 16.39 -12.73
CA HIS A 216 14.28 16.52 -13.25
C HIS A 216 15.28 15.55 -12.62
N ASP A 217 14.92 14.91 -11.50
CA ASP A 217 15.76 13.95 -10.80
C ASP A 217 15.57 12.51 -11.31
N ILE A 218 14.52 12.24 -12.10
CA ILE A 218 14.09 10.90 -12.50
C ILE A 218 14.28 10.65 -14.00
N LYS A 219 14.19 9.39 -14.41
CA LYS A 219 14.18 9.02 -15.83
C LYS A 219 12.92 9.55 -16.50
N SER A 220 13.02 9.88 -17.79
CA SER A 220 11.87 10.32 -18.60
C SER A 220 10.81 9.24 -18.80
N ASN A 221 11.12 8.00 -18.49
CA ASN A 221 10.26 6.83 -18.65
C ASN A 221 10.34 5.96 -17.40
N CYS A 222 9.70 6.36 -16.32
CA CYS A 222 9.60 5.58 -15.09
C CYS A 222 8.17 5.56 -14.55
N HIS A 223 7.89 4.60 -13.70
CA HIS A 223 6.66 4.53 -12.93
C HIS A 223 6.90 4.99 -11.49
N ILE A 224 5.98 5.77 -10.93
CA ILE A 224 6.05 6.23 -9.54
C ILE A 224 4.84 5.70 -8.80
N ASN A 225 5.06 4.89 -7.76
CA ASN A 225 4.07 4.58 -6.74
C ASN A 225 4.18 5.61 -5.62
N ALA A 226 3.29 6.60 -5.59
CA ALA A 226 3.19 7.64 -4.57
C ALA A 226 2.26 7.15 -3.46
N VAL A 227 2.81 6.60 -2.38
CA VAL A 227 2.06 5.88 -1.34
C VAL A 227 2.00 6.65 -0.02
N GLY A 228 2.97 7.51 0.24
CA GLY A 228 3.06 8.20 1.53
C GLY A 228 2.04 9.32 1.73
N ALA A 229 1.48 9.88 0.65
CA ALA A 229 0.48 10.94 0.70
C ALA A 229 -0.95 10.39 0.87
N ASP A 230 -1.20 9.59 1.90
CA ASP A 230 -2.47 8.90 2.19
C ASP A 230 -3.47 9.70 3.05
N ALA A 231 -3.19 10.98 3.30
CA ALA A 231 -3.99 11.85 4.16
C ALA A 231 -3.85 13.32 3.78
N ILE A 232 -4.83 14.12 4.21
CA ILE A 232 -4.85 15.57 4.00
C ILE A 232 -3.56 16.20 4.54
N GLY A 233 -2.91 17.04 3.73
CA GLY A 233 -1.70 17.77 4.07
C GLY A 233 -0.38 17.02 3.87
N LYS A 234 -0.40 15.72 3.56
CA LYS A 234 0.79 14.97 3.16
C LYS A 234 1.12 15.20 1.69
N ARG A 235 2.42 15.20 1.40
CA ARG A 235 2.92 15.42 0.03
C ARG A 235 4.35 14.92 -0.12
N GLU A 236 4.62 14.18 -1.20
CA GLU A 236 5.95 13.66 -1.54
C GLU A 236 6.45 14.18 -2.89
N LEU A 237 5.53 14.36 -3.86
CA LEU A 237 5.86 14.75 -5.22
C LEU A 237 5.79 16.28 -5.40
N MET A 238 6.78 16.85 -6.11
CA MET A 238 6.68 18.23 -6.58
C MET A 238 5.60 18.32 -7.66
N THR A 239 4.99 19.49 -7.80
CA THR A 239 3.91 19.76 -8.76
C THR A 239 4.30 19.36 -10.18
N ASN A 240 5.56 19.61 -10.58
CA ASN A 240 6.04 19.29 -11.91
C ASN A 240 6.09 17.78 -12.22
N VAL A 241 6.08 16.90 -11.23
CA VAL A 241 5.99 15.45 -11.46
C VAL A 241 4.60 15.08 -11.97
N ILE A 242 3.54 15.59 -11.34
CA ILE A 242 2.17 15.34 -11.78
C ILE A 242 1.89 16.08 -13.10
N ASP A 243 2.30 17.35 -13.23
CA ASP A 243 2.15 18.14 -14.47
C ASP A 243 2.83 17.52 -15.68
N GLY A 244 3.97 16.89 -15.47
CA GLY A 244 4.78 16.25 -16.52
C GLY A 244 4.49 14.77 -16.72
N ALA A 245 3.57 14.17 -15.93
CA ALA A 245 3.20 12.78 -16.09
C ALA A 245 2.42 12.56 -17.40
N ALA A 246 2.74 11.49 -18.10
CA ALA A 246 2.00 11.05 -19.28
C ALA A 246 0.69 10.35 -18.89
N ASP A 247 0.69 9.65 -17.76
CA ASP A 247 -0.46 8.95 -17.22
C ASP A 247 -0.51 9.09 -15.69
N VAL A 248 -1.68 9.42 -15.15
CA VAL A 248 -1.93 9.45 -13.71
C VAL A 248 -3.03 8.45 -13.38
N ILE A 249 -2.71 7.57 -12.49
CA ILE A 249 -3.58 6.50 -12.00
C ILE A 249 -3.80 6.72 -10.50
N CYS A 250 -4.95 6.37 -9.98
CA CYS A 250 -5.23 6.36 -8.54
C CYS A 250 -6.05 5.12 -8.14
N ASP A 251 -6.11 4.85 -6.86
CA ASP A 251 -6.99 3.80 -6.33
C ASP A 251 -8.47 4.21 -6.35
N ASP A 252 -8.74 5.51 -6.11
CA ASP A 252 -10.06 6.15 -6.24
C ASP A 252 -9.85 7.64 -6.50
N SER A 253 -10.34 8.14 -7.64
CA SER A 253 -10.08 9.52 -8.11
C SER A 253 -10.74 10.58 -7.22
N GLU A 254 -11.91 10.30 -6.66
CA GLU A 254 -12.57 11.21 -5.73
C GLU A 254 -11.74 11.31 -4.43
N GLN A 255 -11.32 10.19 -3.85
CA GLN A 255 -10.51 10.18 -2.63
C GLN A 255 -9.14 10.81 -2.85
N ALA A 256 -8.47 10.52 -3.96
CA ALA A 256 -7.15 11.08 -4.29
C ALA A 256 -7.17 12.62 -4.40
N SER A 257 -8.26 13.18 -4.93
CA SER A 257 -8.43 14.64 -5.01
C SER A 257 -8.52 15.33 -3.65
N HIS A 258 -8.75 14.60 -2.56
CA HIS A 258 -8.87 15.15 -1.21
C HIS A 258 -7.74 14.73 -0.28
N SER A 259 -7.07 13.60 -0.53
CA SER A 259 -6.10 13.03 0.41
C SER A 259 -4.84 12.43 -0.22
N GLY A 260 -4.71 12.44 -1.55
CA GLY A 260 -3.54 11.97 -2.31
C GLY A 260 -2.63 13.12 -2.76
N GLU A 261 -1.71 12.82 -3.66
CA GLU A 261 -0.89 13.84 -4.34
C GLU A 261 -1.74 14.79 -5.17
N LEU A 262 -2.91 14.33 -5.65
CA LEU A 262 -3.86 15.13 -6.44
C LEU A 262 -4.62 16.19 -5.63
N GLN A 263 -4.54 16.19 -4.29
CA GLN A 263 -5.24 17.17 -3.44
C GLN A 263 -4.81 18.62 -3.59
N TYR A 264 -3.66 18.88 -4.22
CA TYR A 264 -3.04 20.22 -4.20
C TYR A 264 -3.35 21.08 -5.43
N ASN A 265 -3.88 20.49 -6.51
CA ASN A 265 -4.13 21.22 -7.75
C ASN A 265 -5.35 20.69 -8.50
N VAL A 266 -5.93 21.58 -9.31
CA VAL A 266 -6.90 21.17 -10.33
C VAL A 266 -6.13 20.91 -11.61
N TRP A 267 -6.20 19.70 -12.11
CA TRP A 267 -5.44 19.23 -13.27
C TRP A 267 -6.34 19.00 -14.49
N PRO A 268 -6.94 20.06 -15.09
CA PRO A 268 -7.94 19.90 -16.15
C PRO A 268 -7.37 19.32 -17.46
N HIS A 269 -6.04 19.26 -17.58
CA HIS A 269 -5.33 18.71 -18.73
C HIS A 269 -4.90 17.25 -18.55
N LEU A 270 -5.05 16.70 -17.33
CA LEU A 270 -4.67 15.32 -17.05
C LEU A 270 -5.88 14.40 -17.16
N ASP A 271 -5.68 13.29 -17.85
CA ASP A 271 -6.61 12.17 -17.85
C ASP A 271 -6.24 11.25 -16.67
N VAL A 272 -7.01 11.36 -15.58
CA VAL A 272 -6.79 10.58 -14.36
C VAL A 272 -7.64 9.32 -14.43
N HIS A 273 -7.02 8.16 -14.33
CA HIS A 273 -7.70 6.88 -14.38
C HIS A 273 -7.70 6.20 -13.01
N ASP A 274 -8.80 5.55 -12.66
CA ASP A 274 -8.79 4.61 -11.53
C ASP A 274 -8.04 3.32 -11.92
N ILE A 275 -7.36 2.68 -10.96
CA ILE A 275 -6.60 1.44 -11.19
C ILE A 275 -7.45 0.33 -11.83
N LEU A 276 -8.77 0.34 -11.56
CA LEU A 276 -9.73 -0.55 -12.21
C LEU A 276 -9.65 -0.48 -13.73
N TYR A 277 -9.37 0.70 -14.30
CA TYR A 277 -9.22 0.87 -15.76
C TYR A 277 -8.07 0.03 -16.31
N LEU A 278 -6.92 0.00 -15.62
CA LEU A 278 -5.77 -0.82 -16.01
C LEU A 278 -6.09 -2.30 -15.92
N ILE A 279 -6.65 -2.74 -14.79
CA ILE A 279 -6.96 -4.14 -14.52
C ILE A 279 -8.00 -4.66 -15.52
N LYS A 280 -9.10 -3.92 -15.72
CA LYS A 280 -10.22 -4.33 -16.58
C LYS A 280 -9.82 -4.47 -18.05
N ASN A 281 -8.95 -3.58 -18.52
CA ASN A 281 -8.53 -3.57 -19.91
C ASN A 281 -7.27 -4.40 -20.16
N ASN A 282 -6.68 -5.00 -19.12
CA ASN A 282 -5.38 -5.64 -19.16
C ASN A 282 -4.35 -4.77 -19.92
N LYS A 283 -4.42 -3.46 -19.64
CA LYS A 283 -3.72 -2.46 -20.43
C LYS A 283 -2.38 -2.16 -19.81
N THR A 284 -1.34 -2.74 -20.38
CA THR A 284 0.02 -2.28 -20.08
C THR A 284 0.22 -0.88 -20.63
N MET A 285 0.58 0.05 -19.77
CA MET A 285 1.04 1.37 -20.17
C MET A 285 2.42 1.22 -20.82
N GLN A 286 2.67 1.98 -21.88
CA GLN A 286 3.98 1.97 -22.51
C GLN A 286 4.83 3.07 -21.88
N LEU A 287 5.82 2.69 -21.06
CA LEU A 287 6.76 3.64 -20.44
C LEU A 287 7.57 4.49 -21.46
N ASP A 288 7.62 4.08 -22.71
CA ASP A 288 8.18 4.88 -23.80
C ASP A 288 7.45 6.20 -24.04
N LYS A 289 6.25 6.37 -23.47
CA LYS A 289 5.46 7.59 -23.55
C LYS A 289 5.73 8.62 -22.46
N GLY A 290 6.47 8.29 -21.42
CA GLY A 290 6.81 9.23 -20.35
C GLY A 290 6.68 8.64 -18.94
N VAL A 291 6.57 9.53 -17.96
CA VAL A 291 6.41 9.17 -16.55
C VAL A 291 4.95 8.78 -16.28
N SER A 292 4.73 7.67 -15.57
CA SER A 292 3.42 7.32 -15.02
C SER A 292 3.44 7.44 -13.50
N VAL A 293 2.33 7.89 -12.91
CA VAL A 293 2.17 8.06 -11.46
C VAL A 293 0.95 7.27 -10.99
N PHE A 294 1.12 6.44 -9.98
CA PHE A 294 0.04 5.87 -9.21
C PHE A 294 -0.07 6.57 -7.86
N ASP A 295 -1.13 7.37 -7.66
CA ASP A 295 -1.44 8.06 -6.41
C ASP A 295 -2.26 7.13 -5.51
N SER A 296 -1.60 6.49 -4.55
CA SER A 296 -2.19 5.50 -3.66
C SER A 296 -2.63 6.12 -2.35
N THR A 297 -3.92 6.26 -2.19
CA THR A 297 -4.52 6.77 -0.95
C THR A 297 -5.00 5.66 -0.02
N GLY A 298 -5.12 4.44 -0.52
CA GLY A 298 -5.61 3.25 0.16
C GLY A 298 -7.12 3.26 0.34
N VAL A 299 -7.83 2.36 -0.28
CA VAL A 299 -9.30 2.29 -0.30
C VAL A 299 -9.84 1.08 0.45
N ALA A 300 -11.09 1.17 0.94
CA ALA A 300 -11.68 0.14 1.77
C ALA A 300 -11.90 -1.20 1.05
N ILE A 301 -12.00 -1.18 -0.29
CA ILE A 301 -12.13 -2.41 -1.10
C ILE A 301 -10.89 -3.29 -1.01
N GLU A 302 -9.70 -2.70 -0.88
CA GLU A 302 -8.46 -3.44 -0.68
C GLU A 302 -8.46 -4.16 0.68
N ASP A 303 -8.96 -3.48 1.71
CA ASP A 303 -9.01 -4.03 3.06
C ASP A 303 -9.96 -5.24 3.14
N ILE A 304 -11.17 -5.13 2.57
CA ILE A 304 -12.12 -6.24 2.57
C ILE A 304 -11.65 -7.41 1.69
N ALA A 305 -10.94 -7.16 0.59
CA ALA A 305 -10.36 -8.21 -0.26
C ALA A 305 -9.44 -9.13 0.56
N ILE A 306 -8.50 -8.53 1.29
CA ILE A 306 -7.57 -9.29 2.13
C ILE A 306 -8.28 -9.91 3.35
N ALA A 307 -9.25 -9.22 3.96
CA ALA A 307 -10.02 -9.77 5.06
C ALA A 307 -10.79 -11.04 4.65
N VAL A 308 -11.39 -11.04 3.45
CA VAL A 308 -12.08 -12.23 2.88
C VAL A 308 -11.09 -13.35 2.58
N LEU A 309 -9.90 -13.03 2.04
CA LEU A 309 -8.83 -14.01 1.83
C LEU A 309 -8.41 -14.65 3.16
N ILE A 310 -8.13 -13.85 4.20
CA ILE A 310 -7.75 -14.34 5.53
C ILE A 310 -8.85 -15.23 6.11
N TYR A 311 -10.11 -14.78 6.04
CA TYR A 311 -11.26 -15.54 6.52
C TYR A 311 -11.35 -16.93 5.86
N ARG A 312 -11.15 -17.01 4.54
CA ARG A 312 -11.13 -18.28 3.78
C ARG A 312 -9.93 -19.15 4.15
N LEU A 313 -8.74 -18.57 4.27
CA LEU A 313 -7.51 -19.30 4.68
C LEU A 313 -7.61 -19.84 6.10
N TYR A 314 -8.34 -19.16 6.97
CA TYR A 314 -8.61 -19.64 8.34
C TYR A 314 -9.56 -20.84 8.36
N GLY A 315 -10.35 -21.08 7.34
CA GLY A 315 -11.31 -22.18 7.21
C GLY A 315 -12.77 -21.75 7.19
N GLY A 316 -13.05 -20.45 7.09
CA GLY A 316 -14.40 -19.92 6.94
C GLY A 316 -15.35 -20.28 8.09
N LEU A 317 -16.64 -20.43 7.78
CA LEU A 317 -17.70 -20.77 8.74
C LEU A 317 -17.48 -22.11 9.43
N ASP A 318 -16.97 -23.12 8.72
CA ASP A 318 -16.82 -24.48 9.25
C ASP A 318 -15.95 -24.48 10.51
N LYS A 319 -14.82 -23.79 10.46
CA LYS A 319 -13.90 -23.70 11.60
C LYS A 319 -14.42 -22.81 12.75
N ILE A 320 -15.33 -21.88 12.44
CA ILE A 320 -15.98 -21.04 13.46
C ILE A 320 -16.98 -21.88 14.26
N LEU A 321 -17.75 -22.73 13.57
CA LEU A 321 -18.75 -23.59 14.20
C LEU A 321 -18.11 -24.70 15.06
N GLU A 322 -16.92 -25.19 14.71
CA GLU A 322 -16.17 -26.17 15.52
C GLU A 322 -15.66 -25.62 16.86
N LYS A 323 -15.55 -24.31 16.99
CA LYS A 323 -15.01 -23.62 18.20
C LYS A 323 -16.09 -22.93 19.03
N SER A 324 -17.34 -22.96 18.59
CA SER A 324 -18.49 -22.42 19.34
C SER A 324 -19.26 -23.51 20.08
#